data_b888543e858560c5cdfa34c07d89907b
#
_entry.id   b888543e858560c5cdfa34c07d89907b
#
_cell.length_a   1.000
_cell.length_b   1.000
_cell.length_c   1.000
_cell.angle_alpha   90.00
_cell.angle_beta   90.00
_cell.angle_gamma   90.00
#
_symmetry.space_group_name_H-M   'P 1'
#
loop_
_entity.id
_entity.type
_entity.pdbx_description
1 polymer ?
#
loop_
_entity_poly.entity_id
_entity_poly.type
_entity_poly.pdbx_seq_one_letter_code
_entity_poly.pdbx_strand_id
1 'polypeptide(L)'
;MRKEQFGPAIPILPFDNEDEAVALANDSEYGLAASVWSQDTEHAFTLARRLQAGSVFVNVHRVGASDASMPFGGFKQSGIGRGHGEIAVDESTEVQVLADRVDMRST
;
A
#
# COMPACT_ATOMS: atom_id res chain seq x y z
N MET A 1 -17.61 -8.97 -7.37
CA MET A 1 -17.37 -8.12 -8.55
C MET A 1 -15.87 -7.96 -8.69
N ARG A 2 -15.27 -8.41 -9.79
CA ARG A 2 -13.80 -8.41 -9.95
C ARG A 2 -13.28 -7.35 -10.94
N LYS A 3 -14.18 -6.68 -11.65
CA LYS A 3 -13.81 -5.61 -12.57
C LYS A 3 -14.16 -4.26 -11.99
N GLU A 4 -13.21 -3.34 -12.04
CA GLU A 4 -13.41 -1.96 -11.63
C GLU A 4 -14.44 -1.28 -12.53
N GLN A 5 -15.35 -0.52 -11.92
CA GLN A 5 -16.33 0.31 -12.61
C GLN A 5 -15.98 1.77 -12.39
N PHE A 6 -15.64 2.47 -13.45
CA PHE A 6 -15.47 3.92 -13.42
C PHE A 6 -16.84 4.60 -13.47
N GLY A 7 -17.39 4.94 -12.31
CA GLY A 7 -18.69 5.60 -12.22
C GLY A 7 -19.22 5.62 -10.77
N PRO A 8 -20.37 6.23 -10.53
CA PRO A 8 -20.95 6.37 -9.19
C PRO A 8 -21.65 5.08 -8.73
N ALA A 9 -20.96 3.95 -8.78
CA ALA A 9 -21.47 2.65 -8.39
C ALA A 9 -20.41 1.90 -7.58
N ILE A 10 -20.79 1.45 -6.37
CA ILE A 10 -19.97 0.63 -5.49
C ILE A 10 -20.70 -0.64 -5.12
N PRO A 11 -20.03 -1.80 -5.06
CA PRO A 11 -20.61 -3.01 -4.51
C PRO A 11 -20.64 -2.95 -2.98
N ILE A 12 -21.70 -3.46 -2.40
CA ILE A 12 -21.81 -3.68 -0.96
C ILE A 12 -21.91 -5.18 -0.74
N LEU A 13 -20.94 -5.75 -0.02
CA LEU A 13 -20.88 -7.17 0.26
C LEU A 13 -21.04 -7.41 1.77
N PRO A 14 -22.01 -8.22 2.21
CA PRO A 14 -22.10 -8.62 3.60
C PRO A 14 -20.99 -9.62 3.92
N PHE A 15 -20.64 -9.72 5.19
CA PHE A 15 -19.73 -10.72 5.72
C PHE A 15 -20.19 -11.17 7.12
N ASP A 16 -19.88 -12.39 7.48
CA ASP A 16 -20.29 -12.99 8.76
C ASP A 16 -19.21 -12.83 9.85
N ASN A 17 -17.95 -12.66 9.44
CA ASN A 17 -16.82 -12.50 10.35
C ASN A 17 -15.68 -11.71 9.68
N GLU A 18 -14.71 -11.28 10.50
CA GLU A 18 -13.60 -10.43 10.06
C GLU A 18 -12.66 -11.14 9.08
N ASP A 19 -12.46 -12.44 9.22
CA ASP A 19 -11.61 -13.20 8.30
C ASP A 19 -12.21 -13.22 6.90
N GLU A 20 -13.52 -13.38 6.81
CA GLU A 20 -14.25 -13.27 5.54
C GLU A 20 -14.18 -11.86 4.97
N ALA A 21 -14.35 -10.83 5.81
CA ALA A 21 -14.23 -9.43 5.37
C ALA A 21 -12.87 -9.13 4.78
N VAL A 22 -11.79 -9.58 5.43
CA VAL A 22 -10.42 -9.43 4.93
C VAL A 22 -10.21 -10.21 3.64
N ALA A 23 -10.73 -11.43 3.56
CA ALA A 23 -10.63 -12.25 2.35
C ALA A 23 -11.35 -11.60 1.16
N LEU A 24 -12.57 -11.10 1.36
CA LEU A 24 -13.33 -10.38 0.34
C LEU A 24 -12.64 -9.10 -0.10
N ALA A 25 -12.10 -8.31 0.84
CA ALA A 25 -11.36 -7.09 0.53
C ALA A 25 -10.08 -7.38 -0.28
N ASN A 26 -9.42 -8.50 -0.01
CA ASN A 26 -8.21 -8.91 -0.70
C ASN A 26 -8.48 -9.67 -2.02
N ASP A 27 -9.71 -10.11 -2.28
CA ASP A 27 -10.10 -10.79 -3.54
C ASP A 27 -10.29 -9.78 -4.68
N SER A 28 -9.22 -9.06 -5.00
CA SER A 28 -9.14 -8.08 -6.08
C SER A 28 -7.77 -8.15 -6.75
N GLU A 29 -7.73 -7.89 -8.04
CA GLU A 29 -6.47 -7.71 -8.78
C GLU A 29 -5.76 -6.40 -8.42
N TYR A 30 -6.43 -5.49 -7.72
CA TYR A 30 -5.94 -4.18 -7.33
C TYR A 30 -5.68 -4.10 -5.82
N GLY A 31 -4.88 -3.15 -5.44
CA GLY A 31 -4.55 -2.87 -4.06
C GLY A 31 -3.94 -1.48 -3.89
N LEU A 32 -4.61 -0.43 -4.36
CA LEU A 32 -4.11 0.93 -4.25
C LEU A 32 -4.37 1.48 -2.85
N ALA A 33 -5.63 1.51 -2.44
CA ALA A 33 -6.03 2.06 -1.15
C ALA A 33 -7.20 1.27 -0.57
N ALA A 34 -7.27 1.23 0.75
CA ALA A 34 -8.35 0.65 1.52
C ALA A 34 -8.64 1.48 2.77
N SER A 35 -9.77 1.25 3.41
CA SER A 35 -10.07 1.83 4.71
C SER A 35 -10.81 0.84 5.61
N VAL A 36 -10.57 0.97 6.91
CA VAL A 36 -11.23 0.22 7.97
C VAL A 36 -11.92 1.21 8.90
N TRP A 37 -13.17 0.94 9.22
CA TRP A 37 -13.97 1.79 10.07
C TRP A 37 -14.43 1.03 11.31
N SER A 38 -14.07 1.50 12.50
CA SER A 38 -14.44 0.91 13.78
C SER A 38 -14.35 1.93 14.90
N GLN A 39 -15.19 1.74 15.93
CA GLN A 39 -15.03 2.50 17.18
C GLN A 39 -13.78 2.05 17.97
N ASP A 40 -13.40 0.78 17.84
CA ASP A 40 -12.14 0.25 18.38
C ASP A 40 -11.02 0.50 17.36
N THR A 41 -10.30 1.59 17.56
CA THR A 41 -9.22 2.02 16.66
C THR A 41 -8.02 1.06 16.67
N GLU A 42 -7.67 0.50 17.83
CA GLU A 42 -6.54 -0.45 17.92
C GLU A 42 -6.84 -1.73 17.15
N HIS A 43 -8.05 -2.24 17.34
CA HIS A 43 -8.52 -3.41 16.60
C HIS A 43 -8.58 -3.12 15.08
N ALA A 44 -9.05 -1.94 14.70
CA ALA A 44 -9.08 -1.53 13.29
C ALA A 44 -7.68 -1.52 12.66
N PHE A 45 -6.65 -1.07 13.37
CA PHE A 45 -5.26 -1.15 12.90
C PHE A 45 -4.76 -2.60 12.77
N THR A 46 -5.22 -3.50 13.62
CA THR A 46 -4.91 -4.92 13.51
C THR A 46 -5.47 -5.53 12.23
N LEU A 47 -6.71 -5.18 11.88
CA LEU A 47 -7.33 -5.59 10.62
C LEU A 47 -6.68 -4.92 9.42
N ALA A 48 -6.36 -3.62 9.52
CA ALA A 48 -5.74 -2.85 8.46
C ALA A 48 -4.42 -3.48 7.96
N ARG A 49 -3.62 -4.04 8.88
CA ARG A 49 -2.36 -4.74 8.53
C ARG A 49 -2.55 -5.99 7.69
N ARG A 50 -3.75 -6.55 7.65
CA ARG A 50 -4.09 -7.75 6.88
C ARG A 50 -4.56 -7.41 5.45
N LEU A 51 -4.82 -6.14 5.16
CA LEU A 51 -5.28 -5.69 3.85
C LEU A 51 -4.10 -5.50 2.89
N GLN A 52 -4.26 -6.03 1.68
CA GLN A 52 -3.26 -5.98 0.62
C GLN A 52 -3.44 -4.71 -0.22
N ALA A 53 -3.14 -3.57 0.38
CA ALA A 53 -3.20 -2.27 -0.28
C ALA A 53 -1.99 -1.40 0.10
N GLY A 54 -1.58 -0.53 -0.81
CA GLY A 54 -0.44 0.35 -0.61
C GLY A 54 -0.70 1.41 0.46
N SER A 55 -1.94 1.86 0.59
CA SER A 55 -2.38 2.77 1.66
C SER A 55 -3.61 2.20 2.33
N VAL A 56 -3.57 2.08 3.66
CA VAL A 56 -4.74 1.65 4.44
C VAL A 56 -5.04 2.70 5.50
N PHE A 57 -6.24 3.20 5.49
CA PHE A 57 -6.70 4.26 6.39
C PHE A 57 -7.62 3.68 7.46
N VAL A 58 -7.58 4.26 8.65
CA VAL A 58 -8.48 3.90 9.75
C VAL A 58 -9.35 5.10 10.09
N ASN A 59 -10.67 4.88 10.04
CA ASN A 59 -11.71 5.89 10.32
C ASN A 59 -11.62 7.17 9.47
N VAL A 60 -10.97 7.07 8.32
CA VAL A 60 -10.87 8.11 7.30
C VAL A 60 -10.66 7.43 5.95
N HIS A 61 -11.06 8.10 4.89
CA HIS A 61 -10.68 7.68 3.54
C HIS A 61 -10.25 8.91 2.75
N ARG A 62 -9.09 8.83 2.12
CA ARG A 62 -8.56 9.91 1.29
C ARG A 62 -8.16 9.38 -0.07
N VAL A 63 -8.38 10.18 -1.09
CA VAL A 63 -7.90 9.90 -2.43
C VAL A 63 -6.54 10.55 -2.61
N GLY A 64 -5.56 9.73 -2.95
CA GLY A 64 -4.17 10.16 -3.11
C GLY A 64 -3.41 10.29 -1.79
N ALA A 65 -2.11 10.54 -1.88
CA ALA A 65 -1.28 10.80 -0.73
C ALA A 65 -1.65 12.16 -0.13
N SER A 66 -2.19 12.14 1.07
CA SER A 66 -2.51 13.35 1.81
C SER A 66 -1.28 14.08 2.33
N ASP A 67 -0.15 13.40 2.34
CA ASP A 67 1.16 13.89 2.77
C ASP A 67 2.21 13.45 1.75
N ALA A 68 2.81 14.41 1.07
CA ALA A 68 3.82 14.14 0.06
C ALA A 68 5.12 13.53 0.63
N SER A 69 5.30 13.52 1.94
CA SER A 69 6.39 12.82 2.61
C SER A 69 6.17 11.32 2.75
N MET A 70 4.93 10.87 2.61
CA MET A 70 4.57 9.45 2.71
C MET A 70 4.64 8.76 1.34
N PRO A 71 5.25 7.57 1.26
CA PRO A 71 5.26 6.78 0.03
C PRO A 71 3.85 6.53 -0.49
N PHE A 72 3.65 6.67 -1.78
CA PHE A 72 2.39 6.40 -2.46
C PHE A 72 2.57 5.39 -3.57
N GLY A 73 1.74 4.39 -3.59
CA GLY A 73 1.72 3.33 -4.60
C GLY A 73 0.85 2.17 -4.18
N GLY A 74 0.72 1.19 -5.04
CA GLY A 74 -0.21 0.08 -4.87
C GLY A 74 0.45 -1.28 -4.77
N PHE A 75 -0.36 -2.25 -4.40
CA PHE A 75 -0.06 -3.67 -4.50
C PHE A 75 -0.66 -4.22 -5.80
N LYS A 76 -0.25 -5.42 -6.18
CA LYS A 76 -0.82 -6.17 -7.31
C LYS A 76 -0.81 -5.35 -8.60
N GLN A 77 -1.91 -5.34 -9.36
CA GLN A 77 -2.01 -4.59 -10.60
C GLN A 77 -2.22 -3.07 -10.43
N SER A 78 -2.33 -2.57 -9.20
CA SER A 78 -2.34 -1.14 -8.95
C SER A 78 -0.98 -0.48 -9.18
N GLY A 79 0.07 -1.24 -9.41
CA GLY A 79 1.35 -0.76 -9.91
C GLY A 79 2.55 -1.28 -9.14
N ILE A 80 3.72 -0.96 -9.67
CA ILE A 80 5.04 -1.28 -9.12
C ILE A 80 5.69 0.02 -8.69
N GLY A 81 6.47 -0.05 -7.61
CA GLY A 81 7.20 1.11 -7.10
C GLY A 81 6.40 2.01 -6.19
N ARG A 82 7.03 3.07 -5.72
CA ARG A 82 6.44 4.08 -4.84
C ARG A 82 6.84 5.48 -5.30
N GLY A 83 5.83 6.34 -5.45
CA GLY A 83 6.03 7.79 -5.57
C GLY A 83 6.02 8.44 -4.19
N HIS A 84 6.40 9.69 -4.12
CA HIS A 84 6.44 10.52 -2.92
C HIS A 84 7.45 10.04 -1.84
N GLY A 85 7.75 10.90 -0.88
CA GLY A 85 8.70 10.60 0.17
C GLY A 85 10.15 10.42 -0.34
N GLU A 86 11.03 10.02 0.53
CA GLU A 86 12.45 9.76 0.20
C GLU A 86 12.60 8.58 -0.77
N ILE A 87 11.75 7.58 -0.66
CA ILE A 87 11.79 6.40 -1.52
C ILE A 87 11.60 6.73 -3.01
N ALA A 88 10.87 7.80 -3.33
CA ALA A 88 10.69 8.23 -4.71
C ALA A 88 11.98 8.76 -5.34
N VAL A 89 12.85 9.33 -4.53
CA VAL A 89 14.19 9.77 -4.97
C VAL A 89 15.06 8.55 -5.27
N ASP A 90 15.07 7.58 -4.37
CA ASP A 90 15.84 6.35 -4.53
C ASP A 90 15.39 5.57 -5.78
N GLU A 91 14.08 5.44 -5.99
CA GLU A 91 13.52 4.75 -7.16
C GLU A 91 13.75 5.51 -8.49
N SER A 92 14.08 6.80 -8.41
CA SER A 92 14.37 7.65 -9.58
C SER A 92 15.88 7.78 -9.88
N THR A 93 16.70 7.09 -9.12
CA THR A 93 18.16 7.15 -9.22
C THR A 93 18.76 5.77 -9.44
N GLU A 94 19.96 5.75 -10.01
CA GLU A 94 20.73 4.52 -10.19
C GLU A 94 21.86 4.44 -9.17
N VAL A 95 22.08 3.27 -8.62
CA VAL A 95 23.18 3.02 -7.69
C VAL A 95 24.45 2.72 -8.47
N GLN A 96 25.48 3.51 -8.26
CA GLN A 96 26.80 3.27 -8.83
C GLN A 96 27.81 2.99 -7.73
N VAL A 97 28.61 1.95 -7.89
CA VAL A 97 29.73 1.64 -7.01
C VAL A 97 31.03 2.07 -7.68
N LEU A 98 31.78 2.94 -7.00
CA LEU A 98 33.13 3.30 -7.37
C LEU A 98 34.06 2.60 -6.40
N ALA A 99 34.96 1.79 -6.91
CA ALA A 99 35.94 1.07 -6.11
C ALA A 99 37.34 1.30 -6.67
N ASP A 100 38.29 1.60 -5.79
CA ASP A 100 39.71 1.65 -6.11
C ASP A 100 40.40 0.36 -5.62
N ARG A 101 41.62 0.15 -6.11
CA ARG A 101 42.42 -1.01 -5.71
C ARG A 101 42.78 -0.88 -4.24
N VAL A 102 42.24 -1.76 -3.43
CA VAL A 102 42.69 -1.90 -2.04
C VAL A 102 44.09 -2.54 -2.06
N ASP A 103 45.11 -1.83 -1.62
CA ASP A 103 46.43 -2.40 -1.45
C ASP A 103 46.41 -3.34 -0.24
N MET A 104 46.37 -4.64 -0.52
CA MET A 104 46.37 -5.71 0.49
C MET A 104 47.75 -5.87 1.16
N ARG A 105 48.64 -4.91 1.09
CA ARG A 105 50.01 -4.97 1.63
C ARG A 105 50.23 -4.30 2.98
N SER A 106 49.17 -4.14 3.76
CA SER A 106 49.34 -3.66 5.15
C SER A 106 48.73 -4.65 6.13
N THR A 107 49.47 -5.71 6.39
CA THR A 107 49.37 -6.49 7.63
C THR A 107 50.72 -6.46 8.31
#